data_577e7c473467e79d6f78c2ecfd886dc2
#
_entry.id   577e7c473467e79d6f78c2ecfd886dc2
#
_cell.length_a   1.000
_cell.length_b   1.000
_cell.length_c   1.000
_cell.angle_alpha   90.00
_cell.angle_beta   90.00
_cell.angle_gamma   90.00
#
_symmetry.space_group_name_H-M   'P 1'
#
loop_
_entity.id
_entity.type
_entity.pdbx_description
1 polymer ?
#
loop_
_entity_poly.entity_id
_entity_poly.type
_entity_poly.pdbx_seq_one_letter_code
_entity_poly.pdbx_strand_id
1 'polypeptide(L)'
;MTLDARIGLRLGSLDLRVELRAHAHEVVALLGPNGAGKSTILRCLAGLEAVGDGRISIDGVVVDDPDADVFAEPEARPIGYVFQDYVLFDHLTVLENIAYGLRARGVAKTEARRRSHDWLERLDLADFAHQRPQVLSGGQAQRVALARALVTNPRLLLLDEPLAALDARTRASVRRDLRDHLASFDGMRLMVTHDPVDAHALADRMIVVEAGRVVQSGTPADVTAHPRTRYVADLVGVNLVTGVVADGVLTTQTGARVVIADAADGPTLATIRPHSVLIGSGDGVASSARNSWRGTIVDIDRL
;
A
#
# COMPACT_ATOMS: atom_id res chain seq x y z
N MET A 1 -14.87 12.19 -8.46
CA MET A 1 -13.41 12.25 -8.70
C MET A 1 -12.91 10.85 -9.05
N THR A 2 -12.06 10.74 -10.06
CA THR A 2 -11.51 9.45 -10.52
C THR A 2 -10.03 9.63 -10.88
N LEU A 3 -9.22 8.64 -10.50
CA LEU A 3 -7.88 8.42 -11.05
C LEU A 3 -8.01 7.34 -12.12
N ASP A 4 -7.48 7.58 -13.31
CA ASP A 4 -7.25 6.58 -14.35
C ASP A 4 -5.80 6.70 -14.80
N ALA A 5 -5.00 5.67 -14.55
CA ALA A 5 -3.57 5.67 -14.81
C ALA A 5 -3.15 4.39 -15.50
N ARG A 6 -2.60 4.51 -16.69
CA ARG A 6 -1.86 3.48 -17.39
C ARG A 6 -0.40 3.93 -17.44
N ILE A 7 0.46 3.20 -16.76
CA ILE A 7 1.87 3.54 -16.56
C ILE A 7 2.74 2.47 -17.20
N GLY A 8 3.48 2.82 -18.20
CA GLY A 8 4.56 2.06 -18.80
C GLY A 8 5.88 2.79 -18.60
N LEU A 9 6.84 2.18 -17.93
CA LEU A 9 8.15 2.78 -17.65
C LEU A 9 9.22 1.72 -17.48
N ARG A 10 10.39 1.93 -18.08
CA ARG A 10 11.57 1.09 -17.85
C ARG A 10 12.60 1.88 -17.04
N LEU A 11 12.97 1.36 -15.88
CA LEU A 11 13.91 1.99 -14.95
C LEU A 11 14.93 0.95 -14.48
N GLY A 12 16.14 0.96 -15.08
CA GLY A 12 17.12 -0.10 -14.86
C GLY A 12 16.57 -1.48 -15.26
N SER A 13 16.51 -2.42 -14.31
CA SER A 13 15.96 -3.75 -14.52
C SER A 13 14.43 -3.83 -14.37
N LEU A 14 13.77 -2.78 -13.85
CA LEU A 14 12.33 -2.74 -13.69
C LEU A 14 11.66 -2.41 -15.03
N ASP A 15 10.78 -3.27 -15.52
CA ASP A 15 9.84 -3.00 -16.61
C ASP A 15 8.43 -2.89 -16.02
N LEU A 16 8.03 -1.65 -15.68
CA LEU A 16 6.75 -1.37 -15.06
C LEU A 16 5.67 -1.22 -16.14
N ARG A 17 4.58 -1.98 -16.01
CA ARG A 17 3.36 -1.84 -16.84
C ARG A 17 2.15 -2.14 -15.98
N VAL A 18 1.48 -1.11 -15.55
CA VAL A 18 0.33 -1.23 -14.64
C VAL A 18 -0.82 -0.34 -15.10
N GLU A 19 -2.03 -0.82 -14.83
CA GLU A 19 -3.25 -0.04 -14.95
C GLU A 19 -3.88 0.08 -13.57
N LEU A 20 -4.19 1.32 -13.18
CA LEU A 20 -4.72 1.65 -11.87
C LEU A 20 -5.93 2.56 -12.03
N ARG A 21 -6.95 2.30 -11.23
CA ARG A 21 -8.10 3.19 -11.07
C ARG A 21 -8.37 3.39 -9.61
N ALA A 22 -8.77 4.59 -9.22
CA ALA A 22 -9.28 4.87 -7.88
C ALA A 22 -10.44 5.86 -7.96
N HIS A 23 -11.34 5.76 -7.00
CA HIS A 23 -12.52 6.61 -6.93
C HIS A 23 -12.47 7.50 -5.67
N ALA A 24 -13.27 8.58 -5.68
CA ALA A 24 -13.46 9.39 -4.47
C ALA A 24 -13.91 8.49 -3.32
N HIS A 25 -13.48 8.83 -2.12
CA HIS A 25 -13.76 8.09 -0.88
C HIS A 25 -13.18 6.66 -0.80
N GLU A 26 -12.48 6.19 -1.85
CA GLU A 26 -11.83 4.88 -1.87
C GLU A 26 -10.37 5.01 -1.38
N VAL A 27 -9.95 4.12 -0.48
CA VAL A 27 -8.55 3.89 -0.12
C VAL A 27 -8.05 2.66 -0.87
N VAL A 28 -7.13 2.85 -1.79
CA VAL A 28 -6.48 1.76 -2.53
C VAL A 28 -5.10 1.50 -1.95
N ALA A 29 -4.84 0.28 -1.47
CA ALA A 29 -3.51 -0.13 -1.03
C ALA A 29 -2.74 -0.84 -2.14
N LEU A 30 -1.53 -0.37 -2.43
CA LEU A 30 -0.55 -1.04 -3.28
C LEU A 30 0.36 -1.91 -2.41
N LEU A 31 0.37 -3.22 -2.65
CA LEU A 31 1.24 -4.19 -2.01
C LEU A 31 2.17 -4.83 -3.04
N GLY A 32 3.22 -5.46 -2.59
CA GLY A 32 4.17 -6.18 -3.45
C GLY A 32 5.55 -6.24 -2.81
N PRO A 33 6.43 -7.13 -3.27
CA PRO A 33 7.79 -7.24 -2.77
C PRO A 33 8.61 -5.96 -3.03
N ASN A 34 9.78 -5.86 -2.37
CA ASN A 34 10.71 -4.78 -2.64
C ASN A 34 11.16 -4.82 -4.11
N GLY A 35 11.28 -3.65 -4.74
CA GLY A 35 11.61 -3.55 -6.16
C GLY A 35 10.47 -3.83 -7.15
N ALA A 36 9.25 -4.14 -6.68
CA ALA A 36 8.10 -4.38 -7.56
C ALA A 36 7.62 -3.14 -8.34
N GLY A 37 8.06 -1.93 -7.96
CA GLY A 37 7.71 -0.68 -8.63
C GLY A 37 6.65 0.17 -7.89
N LYS A 38 6.28 -0.16 -6.66
CA LYS A 38 5.23 0.55 -5.89
C LYS A 38 5.52 2.05 -5.73
N SER A 39 6.68 2.41 -5.18
CA SER A 39 7.07 3.83 -5.03
C SER A 39 7.29 4.51 -6.39
N THR A 40 7.72 3.77 -7.42
CA THR A 40 7.82 4.30 -8.79
C THR A 40 6.43 4.68 -9.32
N ILE A 41 5.40 3.87 -9.07
CA ILE A 41 4.00 4.21 -9.41
C ILE A 41 3.60 5.52 -8.74
N LEU A 42 3.85 5.67 -7.43
CA LEU A 42 3.53 6.92 -6.72
C LEU A 42 4.30 8.11 -7.30
N ARG A 43 5.58 7.93 -7.66
CA ARG A 43 6.41 8.98 -8.27
C ARG A 43 5.88 9.40 -9.65
N CYS A 44 5.45 8.45 -10.49
CA CYS A 44 4.82 8.76 -11.78
C CYS A 44 3.52 9.56 -11.57
N LEU A 45 2.67 9.14 -10.65
CA LEU A 45 1.43 9.87 -10.32
C LEU A 45 1.72 11.30 -9.85
N ALA A 46 2.77 11.46 -9.02
CA ALA A 46 3.16 12.75 -8.47
C ALA A 46 3.89 13.68 -9.48
N GLY A 47 4.27 13.17 -10.66
CA GLY A 47 5.06 13.92 -11.64
C GLY A 47 6.55 14.02 -11.30
N LEU A 48 7.02 13.20 -10.36
CA LEU A 48 8.44 13.09 -10.01
C LEU A 48 9.20 12.15 -10.97
N GLU A 49 8.46 11.41 -11.78
CA GLU A 49 8.94 10.53 -12.83
C GLU A 49 7.94 10.58 -13.98
N ALA A 50 8.39 10.83 -15.21
CA ALA A 50 7.51 10.82 -16.37
C ALA A 50 7.22 9.38 -16.83
N VAL A 51 6.01 9.12 -17.31
CA VAL A 51 5.72 7.82 -17.93
C VAL A 51 6.42 7.72 -19.29
N GLY A 52 6.93 6.54 -19.62
CA GLY A 52 7.54 6.28 -20.94
C GLY A 52 6.51 5.86 -21.98
N ASP A 53 5.37 5.30 -21.52
CA ASP A 53 4.23 4.87 -22.32
C ASP A 53 2.99 4.90 -21.42
N GLY A 54 1.84 5.22 -21.98
CA GLY A 54 0.57 5.23 -21.28
C GLY A 54 0.05 6.63 -21.00
N ARG A 55 -0.79 6.77 -19.96
CA ARG A 55 -1.49 8.02 -19.68
C ARG A 55 -1.93 8.08 -18.23
N ILE A 56 -1.79 9.24 -17.61
CA ILE A 56 -2.33 9.51 -16.27
C ILE A 56 -3.35 10.64 -16.38
N SER A 57 -4.56 10.40 -15.87
CA SER A 57 -5.58 11.44 -15.69
C SER A 57 -6.11 11.47 -14.25
N ILE A 58 -6.27 12.67 -13.72
CA ILE A 58 -6.80 12.92 -12.38
C ILE A 58 -8.06 13.78 -12.55
N ASP A 59 -9.19 13.23 -12.15
CA ASP A 59 -10.51 13.87 -12.26
C ASP A 59 -10.80 14.36 -13.69
N GLY A 60 -10.47 13.52 -14.68
CA GLY A 60 -10.66 13.79 -16.10
C GLY A 60 -9.62 14.71 -16.75
N VAL A 61 -8.71 15.30 -15.95
CA VAL A 61 -7.60 16.11 -16.47
C VAL A 61 -6.38 15.23 -16.70
N VAL A 62 -5.86 15.23 -17.94
CA VAL A 62 -4.62 14.53 -18.29
C VAL A 62 -3.45 15.29 -17.71
N VAL A 63 -2.61 14.60 -16.94
CA VAL A 63 -1.43 15.17 -16.30
C VAL A 63 -0.11 14.58 -16.81
N ASP A 64 -0.19 13.44 -17.52
CA ASP A 64 0.96 12.81 -18.17
C ASP A 64 0.47 11.96 -19.35
N ASP A 65 0.96 12.22 -20.55
CA ASP A 65 0.63 11.49 -21.78
C ASP A 65 1.72 11.77 -22.82
N PRO A 66 2.73 10.89 -22.96
CA PRO A 66 3.85 11.10 -23.89
C PRO A 66 3.39 11.13 -25.36
N ASP A 67 2.31 10.43 -25.74
CA ASP A 67 1.79 10.44 -27.11
C ASP A 67 1.17 11.79 -27.49
N ALA A 68 0.69 12.53 -26.50
CA ALA A 68 0.12 13.86 -26.65
C ALA A 68 1.04 15.00 -26.26
N ASP A 69 2.31 14.70 -25.91
CA ASP A 69 3.31 15.67 -25.40
C ASP A 69 2.79 16.47 -24.18
N VAL A 70 2.11 15.76 -23.27
CA VAL A 70 1.54 16.34 -22.04
C VAL A 70 2.33 15.84 -20.82
N PHE A 71 2.96 16.77 -20.11
CA PHE A 71 3.56 16.51 -18.80
C PHE A 71 3.29 17.70 -17.87
N ALA A 72 2.46 17.49 -16.86
CA ALA A 72 2.24 18.47 -15.82
C ALA A 72 3.30 18.29 -14.73
N GLU A 73 4.02 19.37 -14.43
CA GLU A 73 4.98 19.40 -13.33
C GLU A 73 4.33 19.07 -11.98
N PRO A 74 5.07 18.56 -10.98
CA PRO A 74 4.50 18.16 -9.67
C PRO A 74 3.66 19.24 -8.99
N GLU A 75 4.07 20.52 -9.10
CA GLU A 75 3.39 21.66 -8.48
C GLU A 75 2.02 21.94 -9.11
N ALA A 76 1.85 21.59 -10.38
CA ALA A 76 0.61 21.77 -11.14
C ALA A 76 -0.38 20.62 -10.91
N ARG A 77 0.07 19.48 -10.38
CA ARG A 77 -0.80 18.34 -10.10
C ARG A 77 -1.60 18.56 -8.81
N PRO A 78 -2.91 18.25 -8.78
CA PRO A 78 -3.73 18.41 -7.58
C PRO A 78 -3.51 17.25 -6.60
N ILE A 79 -2.27 17.04 -6.16
CA ILE A 79 -1.83 15.90 -5.37
C ILE A 79 -1.25 16.38 -4.04
N GLY A 80 -1.57 15.63 -2.96
CA GLY A 80 -0.85 15.65 -1.69
C GLY A 80 0.01 14.39 -1.59
N TYR A 81 1.27 14.50 -1.18
CA TYR A 81 2.18 13.38 -1.03
C TYR A 81 2.73 13.30 0.40
N VAL A 82 2.59 12.15 1.03
CA VAL A 82 3.23 11.81 2.30
C VAL A 82 4.32 10.78 2.00
N PHE A 83 5.57 11.18 2.16
CA PHE A 83 6.75 10.34 1.94
C PHE A 83 6.99 9.39 3.13
N GLN A 84 7.69 8.30 2.91
CA GLN A 84 8.02 7.26 3.89
C GLN A 84 8.67 7.83 5.17
N ASP A 85 9.65 8.75 5.03
CA ASP A 85 10.35 9.39 6.14
C ASP A 85 9.75 10.75 6.51
N TYR A 86 8.48 10.99 6.12
CA TYR A 86 7.72 12.24 6.29
C TYR A 86 8.36 13.46 5.62
N VAL A 87 9.67 13.50 5.47
CA VAL A 87 10.49 14.54 4.81
C VAL A 87 10.02 15.95 5.21
N LEU A 88 9.97 16.21 6.52
CA LEU A 88 9.69 17.55 7.04
C LEU A 88 10.91 18.46 6.84
N PHE A 89 10.66 19.74 6.58
CA PHE A 89 11.73 20.73 6.40
C PHE A 89 12.27 21.13 7.78
N ASP A 90 13.48 20.67 8.09
CA ASP A 90 14.13 20.86 9.40
C ASP A 90 14.38 22.33 9.79
N HIS A 91 14.54 23.19 8.79
CA HIS A 91 14.78 24.64 8.98
C HIS A 91 13.49 25.44 9.17
N LEU A 92 12.31 24.83 8.95
CA LEU A 92 11.01 25.45 9.13
C LEU A 92 10.36 24.98 10.44
N THR A 93 9.50 25.81 11.02
CA THR A 93 8.63 25.40 12.12
C THR A 93 7.56 24.42 11.63
N VAL A 94 6.87 23.75 12.56
CA VAL A 94 5.75 22.86 12.26
C VAL A 94 4.65 23.61 11.49
N LEU A 95 4.27 24.79 11.92
CA LEU A 95 3.30 25.65 11.22
C LEU A 95 3.77 26.00 9.80
N GLU A 96 5.04 26.34 9.64
CA GLU A 96 5.60 26.70 8.34
C GLU A 96 5.74 25.48 7.39
N ASN A 97 6.00 24.29 7.93
CA ASN A 97 5.95 23.05 7.16
C ASN A 97 4.57 22.83 6.53
N ILE A 98 3.49 22.98 7.32
CA ILE A 98 2.13 22.84 6.82
C ILE A 98 1.81 23.95 5.81
N ALA A 99 2.17 25.20 6.13
CA ALA A 99 1.89 26.36 5.28
C ALA A 99 2.67 26.36 3.95
N TYR A 100 3.71 25.54 3.81
CA TYR A 100 4.63 25.59 2.69
C TYR A 100 3.93 25.45 1.34
N GLY A 101 3.12 24.40 1.16
CA GLY A 101 2.40 24.16 -0.09
C GLY A 101 1.42 25.26 -0.48
N LEU A 102 0.75 25.88 0.50
CA LEU A 102 -0.12 27.04 0.26
C LEU A 102 0.69 28.26 -0.18
N ARG A 103 1.85 28.49 0.44
CA ARG A 103 2.74 29.59 0.10
C ARG A 103 3.34 29.45 -1.28
N ALA A 104 3.75 28.23 -1.65
CA ALA A 104 4.26 27.91 -2.98
C ALA A 104 3.22 28.18 -4.08
N ARG A 105 1.92 28.00 -3.77
CA ARG A 105 0.79 28.30 -4.66
C ARG A 105 0.32 29.77 -4.59
N GLY A 106 1.09 30.68 -3.97
CA GLY A 106 0.80 32.12 -3.93
C GLY A 106 -0.23 32.55 -2.91
N VAL A 107 -0.71 31.68 -2.01
CA VAL A 107 -1.63 32.07 -0.94
C VAL A 107 -0.94 33.07 0.01
N ALA A 108 -1.63 34.14 0.39
CA ALA A 108 -1.11 35.15 1.30
C ALA A 108 -0.63 34.54 2.63
N LYS A 109 0.49 35.07 3.18
CA LYS A 109 1.14 34.50 4.38
C LYS A 109 0.20 34.37 5.58
N THR A 110 -0.64 35.37 5.80
CA THR A 110 -1.62 35.38 6.90
C THR A 110 -2.66 34.27 6.74
N GLU A 111 -3.21 34.11 5.54
CA GLU A 111 -4.21 33.09 5.24
C GLU A 111 -3.60 31.67 5.26
N ALA A 112 -2.40 31.49 4.71
CA ALA A 112 -1.69 30.21 4.78
C ALA A 112 -1.44 29.79 6.24
N ARG A 113 -1.01 30.73 7.10
CA ARG A 113 -0.81 30.48 8.53
C ARG A 113 -2.11 30.14 9.24
N ARG A 114 -3.19 30.86 8.96
CA ARG A 114 -4.51 30.60 9.55
C ARG A 114 -4.98 29.17 9.23
N ARG A 115 -5.00 28.80 7.93
CA ARG A 115 -5.40 27.43 7.52
C ARG A 115 -4.49 26.35 8.12
N SER A 116 -3.20 26.62 8.22
CA SER A 116 -2.27 25.67 8.83
C SER A 116 -2.48 25.52 10.32
N HIS A 117 -2.85 26.60 11.02
CA HIS A 117 -3.20 26.57 12.44
C HIS A 117 -4.50 25.75 12.65
N ASP A 118 -5.52 25.96 11.82
CA ASP A 118 -6.76 25.17 11.85
C ASP A 118 -6.48 23.66 11.72
N TRP A 119 -5.48 23.26 10.90
CA TRP A 119 -5.04 21.87 10.79
C TRP A 119 -4.30 21.38 12.04
N LEU A 120 -3.46 22.21 12.65
CA LEU A 120 -2.78 21.86 13.90
C LEU A 120 -3.76 21.62 15.05
N GLU A 121 -4.80 22.45 15.15
CA GLU A 121 -5.86 22.27 16.14
C GLU A 121 -6.60 20.93 15.93
N ARG A 122 -6.99 20.62 14.68
CA ARG A 122 -7.67 19.35 14.35
C ARG A 122 -6.85 18.11 14.66
N LEU A 123 -5.53 18.25 14.70
CA LEU A 123 -4.58 17.14 14.92
C LEU A 123 -4.00 17.11 16.33
N ASP A 124 -4.48 17.97 17.25
CA ASP A 124 -3.96 18.14 18.60
C ASP A 124 -2.46 18.45 18.63
N LEU A 125 -2.01 19.33 17.73
CA LEU A 125 -0.61 19.73 17.57
C LEU A 125 -0.41 21.25 17.68
N ALA A 126 -1.40 22.01 18.16
CA ALA A 126 -1.33 23.48 18.25
C ALA A 126 -0.14 23.97 19.10
N ASP A 127 0.17 23.28 20.19
CA ASP A 127 1.31 23.59 21.08
C ASP A 127 2.67 23.46 20.40
N PHE A 128 2.75 22.70 19.31
CA PHE A 128 3.98 22.48 18.53
C PHE A 128 4.15 23.48 17.38
N ALA A 129 3.18 24.39 17.15
CA ALA A 129 3.15 25.28 15.97
C ALA A 129 4.49 26.01 15.71
N HIS A 130 5.14 26.50 16.77
CA HIS A 130 6.39 27.25 16.72
C HIS A 130 7.65 26.40 16.94
N GLN A 131 7.48 25.10 17.18
CA GLN A 131 8.58 24.16 17.34
C GLN A 131 9.12 23.73 15.97
N ARG A 132 10.35 23.18 15.97
CA ARG A 132 10.92 22.54 14.79
C ARG A 132 10.61 21.05 14.78
N PRO A 133 10.63 20.37 13.60
CA PRO A 133 10.29 18.96 13.48
C PRO A 133 11.07 18.00 14.39
N GLN A 134 12.30 18.34 14.75
CA GLN A 134 13.19 17.48 15.56
C GLN A 134 12.66 17.16 16.97
N VAL A 135 11.72 17.95 17.49
CA VAL A 135 11.12 17.70 18.82
C VAL A 135 9.93 16.77 18.77
N LEU A 136 9.44 16.45 17.57
CA LEU A 136 8.24 15.64 17.37
C LEU A 136 8.52 14.16 17.55
N SER A 137 7.59 13.45 18.17
CA SER A 137 7.57 11.99 18.05
C SER A 137 7.23 11.56 16.61
N GLY A 138 7.53 10.30 16.26
CA GLY A 138 7.22 9.77 14.91
C GLY A 138 5.74 9.93 14.53
N GLY A 139 4.80 9.66 15.45
CA GLY A 139 3.37 9.86 15.19
C GLY A 139 2.96 11.33 15.03
N GLN A 140 3.62 12.24 15.75
CA GLN A 140 3.41 13.68 15.57
C GLN A 140 3.96 14.16 14.23
N ALA A 141 5.17 13.72 13.84
CA ALA A 141 5.77 14.05 12.55
C ALA A 141 4.90 13.56 11.38
N GLN A 142 4.34 12.35 11.50
CA GLN A 142 3.40 11.82 10.52
C GLN A 142 2.15 12.70 10.38
N ARG A 143 1.53 13.10 11.50
CA ARG A 143 0.34 13.97 11.48
C ARG A 143 0.66 15.33 10.84
N VAL A 144 1.83 15.90 11.11
CA VAL A 144 2.29 17.14 10.45
C VAL A 144 2.46 16.93 8.93
N ALA A 145 3.07 15.83 8.49
CA ALA A 145 3.24 15.51 7.08
C ALA A 145 1.87 15.32 6.38
N LEU A 146 0.93 14.65 7.05
CA LEU A 146 -0.44 14.51 6.56
C LEU A 146 -1.15 15.87 6.44
N ALA A 147 -1.07 16.74 7.46
CA ALA A 147 -1.62 18.07 7.40
C ALA A 147 -1.01 18.90 6.25
N ARG A 148 0.32 18.81 6.05
CA ARG A 148 1.01 19.49 4.95
C ARG A 148 0.49 19.02 3.58
N ALA A 149 0.20 17.74 3.43
CA ALA A 149 -0.36 17.20 2.19
C ALA A 149 -1.82 17.64 1.98
N LEU A 150 -2.65 17.66 3.05
CA LEU A 150 -4.08 17.92 2.97
C LEU A 150 -4.46 19.41 2.95
N VAL A 151 -3.64 20.31 3.52
CA VAL A 151 -3.96 21.75 3.63
C VAL A 151 -4.17 22.42 2.27
N THR A 152 -3.58 21.86 1.21
CA THR A 152 -3.72 22.32 -0.18
C THR A 152 -5.01 21.87 -0.84
N ASN A 153 -5.85 21.10 -0.14
CA ASN A 153 -7.07 20.48 -0.63
C ASN A 153 -6.86 19.68 -1.94
N PRO A 154 -5.99 18.65 -1.92
CA PRO A 154 -5.69 17.86 -3.11
C PRO A 154 -6.89 17.04 -3.56
N ARG A 155 -6.87 16.56 -4.80
CA ARG A 155 -7.85 15.58 -5.32
C ARG A 155 -7.39 14.14 -5.13
N LEU A 156 -6.08 13.93 -5.06
CA LEU A 156 -5.44 12.63 -4.83
C LEU A 156 -4.43 12.75 -3.70
N LEU A 157 -4.55 11.87 -2.71
CA LEU A 157 -3.59 11.73 -1.62
C LEU A 157 -2.75 10.46 -1.86
N LEU A 158 -1.44 10.63 -1.94
CA LEU A 158 -0.47 9.57 -2.06
C LEU A 158 0.25 9.38 -0.72
N LEU A 159 0.32 8.14 -0.25
CA LEU A 159 0.94 7.78 1.03
C LEU A 159 1.97 6.67 0.76
N ASP A 160 3.25 6.96 0.94
CA ASP A 160 4.32 5.99 0.74
C ASP A 160 4.76 5.44 2.10
N GLU A 161 4.33 4.22 2.43
CA GLU A 161 4.62 3.52 3.68
C GLU A 161 4.40 4.39 4.95
N PRO A 162 3.23 5.00 5.13
CA PRO A 162 3.04 6.06 6.12
C PRO A 162 3.23 5.61 7.58
N LEU A 163 3.23 4.31 7.86
CA LEU A 163 3.37 3.75 9.21
C LEU A 163 4.68 3.00 9.44
N ALA A 164 5.57 2.91 8.42
CA ALA A 164 6.77 2.07 8.48
C ALA A 164 7.79 2.52 9.55
N ALA A 165 7.92 3.84 9.77
CA ALA A 165 8.89 4.41 10.70
C ALA A 165 8.46 4.30 12.19
N LEU A 166 7.29 3.70 12.48
CA LEU A 166 6.73 3.64 13.83
C LEU A 166 6.98 2.29 14.50
N ASP A 167 7.26 2.31 15.80
CA ASP A 167 7.30 1.09 16.62
C ASP A 167 5.90 0.44 16.72
N ALA A 168 5.86 -0.86 17.05
CA ALA A 168 4.62 -1.64 17.02
C ALA A 168 3.50 -1.09 17.94
N ARG A 169 3.85 -0.51 19.10
CA ARG A 169 2.87 0.05 20.04
C ARG A 169 2.26 1.34 19.50
N THR A 170 3.09 2.25 19.01
CA THR A 170 2.69 3.53 18.43
C THR A 170 1.93 3.32 17.12
N ARG A 171 2.33 2.35 16.28
CA ARG A 171 1.69 2.04 15.00
C ARG A 171 0.19 1.76 15.13
N ALA A 172 -0.23 1.01 16.15
CA ALA A 172 -1.64 0.65 16.34
C ALA A 172 -2.55 1.87 16.65
N SER A 173 -2.06 2.84 17.43
CA SER A 173 -2.81 4.08 17.71
C SER A 173 -2.82 5.00 16.49
N VAL A 174 -1.66 5.21 15.88
CA VAL A 174 -1.52 6.08 14.71
C VAL A 174 -2.28 5.53 13.49
N ARG A 175 -2.41 4.20 13.36
CA ARG A 175 -3.27 3.58 12.33
C ARG A 175 -4.74 3.97 12.50
N ARG A 176 -5.25 4.00 13.74
CA ARG A 176 -6.64 4.45 14.00
C ARG A 176 -6.81 5.92 13.64
N ASP A 177 -5.89 6.78 14.09
CA ASP A 177 -5.92 8.21 13.78
C ASP A 177 -5.86 8.45 12.26
N LEU A 178 -4.96 7.73 11.56
CA LEU A 178 -4.84 7.82 10.11
C LEU A 178 -6.14 7.40 9.40
N ARG A 179 -6.79 6.32 9.85
CA ARG A 179 -8.08 5.88 9.30
C ARG A 179 -9.13 6.96 9.41
N ASP A 180 -9.25 7.61 10.57
CA ASP A 180 -10.25 8.64 10.82
C ASP A 180 -9.97 9.89 9.95
N HIS A 181 -8.70 10.26 9.79
CA HIS A 181 -8.31 11.35 8.89
C HIS A 181 -8.55 11.02 7.41
N LEU A 182 -8.25 9.79 7.00
CA LEU A 182 -8.55 9.33 5.64
C LEU A 182 -10.06 9.32 5.40
N ALA A 183 -10.87 8.86 6.33
CA ALA A 183 -12.33 8.84 6.21
C ALA A 183 -12.94 10.23 6.02
N SER A 184 -12.33 11.26 6.61
CA SER A 184 -12.77 12.66 6.47
C SER A 184 -12.32 13.36 5.19
N PHE A 185 -11.49 12.71 4.36
CA PHE A 185 -10.98 13.27 3.11
C PHE A 185 -11.83 12.82 1.92
N ASP A 186 -12.40 13.77 1.18
CA ASP A 186 -13.32 13.50 0.07
C ASP A 186 -12.64 13.04 -1.23
N GLY A 187 -11.31 13.18 -1.33
CA GLY A 187 -10.54 12.81 -2.52
C GLY A 187 -10.26 11.30 -2.65
N MET A 188 -9.49 10.96 -3.67
CA MET A 188 -8.95 9.62 -3.89
C MET A 188 -7.72 9.40 -3.00
N ARG A 189 -7.48 8.17 -2.55
CA ARG A 189 -6.35 7.82 -1.70
C ARG A 189 -5.64 6.59 -2.24
N LEU A 190 -4.34 6.70 -2.41
CA LEU A 190 -3.48 5.59 -2.80
C LEU A 190 -2.36 5.44 -1.78
N MET A 191 -2.27 4.29 -1.16
CA MET A 191 -1.31 4.00 -0.10
C MET A 191 -0.41 2.83 -0.49
N VAL A 192 0.89 2.98 -0.39
CA VAL A 192 1.84 1.86 -0.44
C VAL A 192 2.04 1.35 0.98
N THR A 193 1.98 0.06 1.16
CA THR A 193 2.38 -0.61 2.41
C THR A 193 2.90 -2.01 2.13
N HIS A 194 3.78 -2.50 2.98
CA HIS A 194 4.22 -3.90 3.01
C HIS A 194 3.59 -4.68 4.17
N ASP A 195 2.84 -4.01 5.05
CA ASP A 195 2.18 -4.62 6.20
C ASP A 195 0.73 -4.99 5.84
N PRO A 196 0.37 -6.30 5.84
CA PRO A 196 -0.99 -6.73 5.54
C PRO A 196 -2.02 -6.24 6.56
N VAL A 197 -1.60 -6.00 7.81
CA VAL A 197 -2.50 -5.49 8.86
C VAL A 197 -2.88 -4.04 8.58
N ASP A 198 -1.92 -3.22 8.11
CA ASP A 198 -2.19 -1.84 7.71
C ASP A 198 -3.13 -1.79 6.50
N ALA A 199 -2.84 -2.61 5.47
CA ALA A 199 -3.69 -2.71 4.29
C ALA A 199 -5.11 -3.17 4.64
N HIS A 200 -5.26 -4.18 5.50
CA HIS A 200 -6.57 -4.73 5.92
C HIS A 200 -7.39 -3.72 6.75
N ALA A 201 -6.70 -2.91 7.57
CA ALA A 201 -7.36 -1.95 8.45
C ALA A 201 -7.73 -0.62 7.78
N LEU A 202 -7.03 -0.25 6.71
CA LEU A 202 -7.15 1.08 6.11
C LEU A 202 -7.72 1.07 4.69
N ALA A 203 -7.57 -0.02 3.93
CA ALA A 203 -7.92 -0.04 2.51
C ALA A 203 -9.29 -0.65 2.24
N ASP A 204 -10.00 -0.07 1.29
CA ASP A 204 -11.21 -0.64 0.70
C ASP A 204 -10.86 -1.66 -0.39
N ARG A 205 -9.74 -1.45 -1.09
CA ARG A 205 -9.24 -2.32 -2.14
C ARG A 205 -7.72 -2.45 -2.09
N MET A 206 -7.25 -3.67 -2.33
CA MET A 206 -5.83 -3.99 -2.49
C MET A 206 -5.50 -4.24 -3.96
N ILE A 207 -4.32 -3.78 -4.37
CA ILE A 207 -3.70 -4.09 -5.65
C ILE A 207 -2.31 -4.64 -5.35
N VAL A 208 -2.05 -5.86 -5.79
CA VAL A 208 -0.75 -6.50 -5.60
C VAL A 208 0.06 -6.37 -6.88
N VAL A 209 1.26 -5.83 -6.75
CA VAL A 209 2.21 -5.61 -7.84
C VAL A 209 3.44 -6.49 -7.63
N GLU A 210 3.77 -7.31 -8.63
CA GLU A 210 4.99 -8.12 -8.66
C GLU A 210 5.69 -7.94 -10.01
N ALA A 211 7.00 -7.81 -9.99
CA ALA A 211 7.83 -7.62 -11.18
C ALA A 211 7.27 -6.58 -12.18
N GLY A 212 6.75 -5.46 -11.67
CA GLY A 212 6.20 -4.38 -12.49
C GLY A 212 4.82 -4.66 -13.10
N ARG A 213 4.09 -5.67 -12.63
CA ARG A 213 2.74 -6.03 -13.13
C ARG A 213 1.76 -6.15 -11.99
N VAL A 214 0.49 -5.79 -12.24
CA VAL A 214 -0.61 -6.11 -11.32
C VAL A 214 -0.92 -7.59 -11.46
N VAL A 215 -0.75 -8.35 -10.36
CA VAL A 215 -0.98 -9.81 -10.33
C VAL A 215 -2.30 -10.16 -9.64
N GLN A 216 -2.78 -9.32 -8.75
CA GLN A 216 -4.05 -9.51 -8.07
C GLN A 216 -4.66 -8.18 -7.65
N SER A 217 -5.99 -8.08 -7.69
CA SER A 217 -6.75 -6.96 -7.14
C SER A 217 -8.07 -7.46 -6.58
N GLY A 218 -8.53 -6.87 -5.48
CA GLY A 218 -9.79 -7.22 -4.81
C GLY A 218 -9.93 -6.50 -3.48
N THR A 219 -10.99 -6.81 -2.73
CA THR A 219 -11.10 -6.37 -1.33
C THR A 219 -9.99 -7.01 -0.48
N PRO A 220 -9.62 -6.42 0.67
CA PRO A 220 -8.69 -7.07 1.58
C PRO A 220 -9.08 -8.51 1.93
N ALA A 221 -10.37 -8.74 2.17
CA ALA A 221 -10.90 -10.06 2.48
C ALA A 221 -10.69 -11.05 1.31
N ASP A 222 -10.99 -10.64 0.07
CA ASP A 222 -10.84 -11.50 -1.12
C ASP A 222 -9.38 -11.84 -1.39
N VAL A 223 -8.48 -10.84 -1.30
CA VAL A 223 -7.05 -11.05 -1.56
C VAL A 223 -6.44 -11.99 -0.53
N THR A 224 -6.83 -11.85 0.75
CA THR A 224 -6.31 -12.71 1.83
C THR A 224 -6.93 -14.10 1.84
N ALA A 225 -8.20 -14.24 1.44
CA ALA A 225 -8.87 -15.54 1.37
C ALA A 225 -8.41 -16.38 0.16
N HIS A 226 -8.07 -15.73 -0.95
CA HIS A 226 -7.76 -16.37 -2.22
C HIS A 226 -6.42 -15.88 -2.79
N PRO A 227 -5.27 -16.12 -2.12
CA PRO A 227 -3.96 -15.69 -2.61
C PRO A 227 -3.64 -16.36 -3.95
N ARG A 228 -3.25 -15.55 -4.96
CA ARG A 228 -2.94 -16.02 -6.30
C ARG A 228 -1.46 -16.19 -6.56
N THR A 229 -0.62 -15.65 -5.68
CA THR A 229 0.84 -15.74 -5.80
C THR A 229 1.45 -16.16 -4.47
N ARG A 230 2.69 -16.65 -4.54
CA ARG A 230 3.44 -17.03 -3.34
C ARG A 230 3.63 -15.83 -2.42
N TYR A 231 3.92 -14.64 -2.98
CA TYR A 231 4.07 -13.43 -2.18
C TYR A 231 2.81 -13.13 -1.35
N VAL A 232 1.61 -13.20 -1.98
CA VAL A 232 0.36 -12.95 -1.24
C VAL A 232 0.12 -14.04 -0.20
N ALA A 233 0.43 -15.30 -0.50
CA ALA A 233 0.29 -16.40 0.47
C ALA A 233 1.22 -16.21 1.68
N ASP A 234 2.49 -15.86 1.44
CA ASP A 234 3.46 -15.56 2.49
C ASP A 234 3.03 -14.35 3.32
N LEU A 235 2.48 -13.30 2.66
CA LEU A 235 1.97 -12.09 3.30
C LEU A 235 0.84 -12.38 4.30
N VAL A 236 -0.04 -13.34 3.98
CA VAL A 236 -1.17 -13.72 4.85
C VAL A 236 -0.85 -14.94 5.74
N GLY A 237 0.38 -15.41 5.70
CA GLY A 237 0.85 -16.50 6.56
C GLY A 237 0.25 -17.86 6.22
N VAL A 238 0.01 -18.17 4.94
CA VAL A 238 -0.46 -19.49 4.47
C VAL A 238 0.52 -20.10 3.47
N ASN A 239 0.56 -21.44 3.43
CA ASN A 239 1.32 -22.13 2.39
C ASN A 239 0.46 -22.22 1.12
N LEU A 240 1.02 -21.85 -0.03
CA LEU A 240 0.40 -22.00 -1.35
C LEU A 240 0.96 -23.21 -2.06
N VAL A 241 0.06 -24.10 -2.49
CA VAL A 241 0.39 -25.30 -3.27
C VAL A 241 -0.27 -25.19 -4.63
N THR A 242 0.50 -25.34 -5.70
CA THR A 242 0.01 -25.28 -7.07
C THR A 242 0.05 -26.66 -7.71
N GLY A 243 -0.95 -27.02 -8.47
CA GLY A 243 -1.00 -28.30 -9.15
C GLY A 243 -2.23 -28.48 -10.03
N VAL A 244 -2.45 -29.70 -10.46
CA VAL A 244 -3.64 -30.10 -11.22
C VAL A 244 -4.47 -31.04 -10.37
N VAL A 245 -5.75 -30.76 -10.24
CA VAL A 245 -6.72 -31.61 -9.55
C VAL A 245 -7.32 -32.57 -10.51
N ALA A 246 -7.37 -33.85 -10.10
CA ALA A 246 -8.14 -34.90 -10.71
C ALA A 246 -8.72 -35.80 -9.60
N ASP A 247 -10.01 -36.09 -9.66
CA ASP A 247 -10.71 -36.91 -8.67
C ASP A 247 -10.46 -36.52 -7.22
N GLY A 248 -10.47 -35.21 -6.92
CA GLY A 248 -10.26 -34.65 -5.57
C GLY A 248 -8.82 -34.75 -5.06
N VAL A 249 -7.85 -35.06 -5.91
CA VAL A 249 -6.42 -35.10 -5.59
C VAL A 249 -5.65 -34.06 -6.42
N LEU A 250 -5.03 -33.07 -5.75
CA LEU A 250 -4.11 -32.16 -6.38
C LEU A 250 -2.73 -32.79 -6.49
N THR A 251 -2.20 -32.89 -7.71
CA THR A 251 -0.84 -33.34 -7.98
C THR A 251 0.03 -32.13 -8.36
N THR A 252 1.10 -31.93 -7.59
CA THR A 252 2.06 -30.82 -7.83
C THR A 252 3.00 -31.14 -8.96
N GLN A 253 3.75 -30.18 -9.47
CA GLN A 253 4.81 -30.37 -10.45
C GLN A 253 5.92 -31.33 -9.98
N THR A 254 6.15 -31.41 -8.66
CA THR A 254 7.13 -32.33 -8.06
C THR A 254 6.56 -33.71 -7.77
N GLY A 255 5.30 -33.98 -8.16
CA GLY A 255 4.63 -35.27 -7.96
C GLY A 255 4.04 -35.45 -6.54
N ALA A 256 4.10 -34.47 -5.66
CA ALA A 256 3.43 -34.55 -4.37
C ALA A 256 1.91 -34.54 -4.55
N ARG A 257 1.20 -35.38 -3.78
CA ARG A 257 -0.25 -35.52 -3.85
C ARG A 257 -0.90 -34.96 -2.60
N VAL A 258 -1.93 -34.17 -2.80
CA VAL A 258 -2.70 -33.49 -1.73
C VAL A 258 -4.18 -33.79 -1.97
N VAL A 259 -4.82 -34.46 -1.03
CA VAL A 259 -6.28 -34.67 -1.06
C VAL A 259 -6.94 -33.36 -0.66
N ILE A 260 -7.77 -32.82 -1.52
CA ILE A 260 -8.51 -31.59 -1.28
C ILE A 260 -10.02 -31.85 -1.35
N ALA A 261 -10.78 -31.06 -0.56
CA ALA A 261 -12.23 -31.12 -0.61
C ALA A 261 -12.74 -30.05 -1.57
N ASP A 262 -13.82 -30.34 -2.26
CA ASP A 262 -14.65 -29.40 -3.04
C ASP A 262 -13.91 -28.61 -4.13
N ALA A 263 -12.91 -29.22 -4.76
CA ALA A 263 -12.22 -28.62 -5.90
C ALA A 263 -12.67 -29.27 -7.21
N ALA A 264 -12.92 -28.43 -8.21
CA ALA A 264 -13.13 -28.90 -9.58
C ALA A 264 -11.82 -29.40 -10.19
N ASP A 265 -11.92 -30.36 -11.11
CA ASP A 265 -10.77 -30.87 -11.88
C ASP A 265 -10.14 -29.75 -12.72
N GLY A 266 -8.81 -29.74 -12.78
CA GLY A 266 -8.02 -28.79 -13.55
C GLY A 266 -6.93 -28.06 -12.76
N PRO A 267 -6.27 -27.06 -13.36
CA PRO A 267 -5.24 -26.27 -12.70
C PRO A 267 -5.80 -25.55 -11.46
N THR A 268 -5.17 -25.74 -10.31
CA THR A 268 -5.70 -25.28 -9.03
C THR A 268 -4.60 -24.70 -8.13
N LEU A 269 -4.95 -23.68 -7.39
CA LEU A 269 -4.21 -23.11 -6.26
C LEU A 269 -4.87 -23.57 -4.97
N ALA A 270 -4.14 -24.27 -4.11
CA ALA A 270 -4.64 -24.69 -2.79
C ALA A 270 -3.83 -24.02 -1.69
N THR A 271 -4.51 -23.62 -0.61
CA THR A 271 -3.86 -23.03 0.56
C THR A 271 -3.90 -23.99 1.75
N ILE A 272 -2.78 -24.06 2.49
CA ILE A 272 -2.67 -24.82 3.73
C ILE A 272 -2.32 -23.84 4.83
N ARG A 273 -3.18 -23.72 5.83
CA ARG A 273 -2.90 -22.87 7.00
C ARG A 273 -1.90 -23.58 7.91
N PRO A 274 -0.83 -22.92 8.40
CA PRO A 274 0.18 -23.56 9.26
C PRO A 274 -0.41 -24.26 10.48
N HIS A 275 -1.40 -23.65 11.15
CA HIS A 275 -2.05 -24.23 12.33
C HIS A 275 -2.93 -25.46 12.02
N SER A 276 -3.15 -25.78 10.74
CA SER A 276 -3.83 -27.01 10.32
C SER A 276 -2.85 -28.15 10.08
N VAL A 277 -1.54 -27.92 10.25
CA VAL A 277 -0.49 -28.92 10.09
C VAL A 277 -0.11 -29.48 11.47
N LEU A 278 -0.25 -30.79 11.64
CA LEU A 278 0.20 -31.50 12.83
C LEU A 278 1.55 -32.15 12.54
N ILE A 279 2.53 -31.94 13.42
CA ILE A 279 3.85 -32.59 13.35
C ILE A 279 3.90 -33.69 14.41
N GLY A 280 4.23 -34.89 14.01
CA GLY A 280 4.36 -36.06 14.89
C GLY A 280 5.58 -36.89 14.56
N SER A 281 6.15 -37.58 15.55
CA SER A 281 7.23 -38.55 15.38
C SER A 281 6.67 -39.98 15.33
N GLY A 282 6.94 -40.72 14.27
CA GLY A 282 6.65 -42.18 14.16
C GLY A 282 5.51 -42.55 13.21
N ASP A 283 5.42 -43.86 12.94
CA ASP A 283 4.39 -44.45 12.09
C ASP A 283 3.07 -44.52 12.88
N GLY A 284 2.10 -43.70 12.52
CA GLY A 284 0.73 -43.84 13.00
C GLY A 284 0.31 -42.86 14.10
N VAL A 285 0.38 -41.55 13.83
CA VAL A 285 -0.49 -40.63 14.55
C VAL A 285 -1.91 -40.96 14.12
N ALA A 286 -2.72 -41.51 15.04
CA ALA A 286 -4.16 -41.69 14.84
C ALA A 286 -4.80 -40.29 14.73
N SER A 287 -4.84 -39.75 13.53
CA SER A 287 -5.39 -38.41 13.25
C SER A 287 -6.46 -38.53 12.18
N SER A 288 -7.45 -37.68 12.23
CA SER A 288 -8.43 -37.49 11.16
C SER A 288 -7.86 -36.73 9.96
N ALA A 289 -6.55 -36.51 9.90
CA ALA A 289 -5.89 -35.77 8.84
C ALA A 289 -6.02 -36.53 7.50
N ARG A 290 -6.56 -35.84 6.49
CA ARG A 290 -6.73 -36.39 5.13
C ARG A 290 -5.42 -36.57 4.39
N ASN A 291 -4.40 -35.82 4.77
CA ASN A 291 -3.09 -35.82 4.16
C ASN A 291 -2.01 -36.10 5.20
N SER A 292 -1.04 -36.94 4.84
CA SER A 292 0.13 -37.24 5.66
C SER A 292 1.36 -37.31 4.77
N TRP A 293 2.43 -36.64 5.17
CA TRP A 293 3.72 -36.64 4.47
C TRP A 293 4.84 -36.96 5.42
N ARG A 294 5.82 -37.70 4.96
CA ARG A 294 7.10 -37.88 5.65
C ARG A 294 8.02 -36.75 5.23
N GLY A 295 8.70 -36.12 6.20
CA GLY A 295 9.64 -35.04 5.96
C GLY A 295 10.72 -34.98 7.05
N THR A 296 11.76 -34.20 6.77
CA THR A 296 12.80 -33.87 7.75
C THR A 296 12.59 -32.42 8.17
N ILE A 297 12.63 -32.17 9.48
CA ILE A 297 12.63 -30.79 9.98
C ILE A 297 13.96 -30.18 9.61
N VAL A 298 13.94 -29.12 8.82
CA VAL A 298 15.13 -28.41 8.34
C VAL A 298 15.47 -27.24 9.26
N ASP A 299 14.44 -26.58 9.79
CA ASP A 299 14.59 -25.44 10.67
C ASP A 299 13.35 -25.27 11.56
N ILE A 300 13.53 -24.65 12.74
CA ILE A 300 12.46 -24.32 13.69
C ILE A 300 12.67 -22.88 14.14
N ASP A 301 11.89 -21.96 13.59
CA ASP A 301 11.81 -20.60 14.10
C ASP A 301 10.89 -20.55 15.33
N ARG A 302 11.38 -19.88 16.39
CA ARG A 302 10.54 -19.53 17.53
C ARG A 302 9.89 -18.17 17.25
N LEU A 303 8.58 -18.16 17.11
CA LEU A 303 7.77 -16.94 17.01
C LEU A 303 7.73 -16.18 18.33
#